data_c76a8aafb7003d65959c628705f0535e
#
_entry.id   c76a8aafb7003d65959c628705f0535e
#
_cell.length_a   1.000
_cell.length_b   1.000
_cell.length_c   1.000
_cell.angle_alpha   90.00
_cell.angle_beta   90.00
_cell.angle_gamma   90.00
#
_symmetry.space_group_name_H-M   'P 1'
#
loop_
_entity.id
_entity.type
_entity.pdbx_description
1 polymer ?
#
loop_
_entity_poly.entity_id
_entity_poly.type
_entity_poly.pdbx_seq_one_letter_code
_entity_poly.pdbx_strand_id
1 'polypeptide(L)'
;MYFCCMILGLIKEGKTPPDQRAALTPKQCEKLLSKYDDLQIIVEPSDVRIFSDQEYQKSGCKLNSSVGDSDILLGVKEVPVDKLIQGKTYFFFSHTFKEQPYNRSLLKACLDKQITLIDWELLKKDKNRLIGFGYYAGLVGAFETLRGFGRMTKKYDLKSAKELGTLQKIKKELKKVILPSTFKAVITGTGNVARGAEEILLNASITKCNSQDYLESNSRLPNFTVLEPSDYVKRKSDGLFEKSDFYQNPKTYENAFQPYTMVSDIFIPCHFWKEGSPNFFDWTDVSNPKFRISFVGDISCDILGPVATTIRPSTLENPFYSVINGKEVEFGSKGSIGVLAVDNLPSAIPLDATHGFGEMFIEKILPNLFGDDKRKIIHNATQTKVGELTPKYKYLESFVHGFDLKQTSAEKIELEIKEEIHLVKKEIELISK
;
A
#
# COMPACT_ATOMS: atom_id res chain seq x y z
N MET A 1 30.52 -20.30 -13.22
CA MET A 1 30.88 -19.04 -12.53
C MET A 1 30.94 -19.39 -11.05
N TYR A 2 32.14 -19.38 -10.45
CA TYR A 2 32.32 -19.65 -9.03
C TYR A 2 31.71 -18.49 -8.27
N PHE A 3 30.59 -18.71 -7.57
CA PHE A 3 30.07 -17.74 -6.63
C PHE A 3 31.01 -17.74 -5.42
N CYS A 4 31.65 -16.63 -5.15
CA CYS A 4 32.21 -16.38 -3.83
C CYS A 4 31.06 -16.53 -2.82
N CYS A 5 31.31 -17.18 -1.69
CA CYS A 5 30.31 -17.42 -0.63
C CYS A 5 29.50 -16.15 -0.37
N MET A 6 28.20 -16.15 -0.69
CA MET A 6 27.33 -15.01 -0.47
C MET A 6 26.53 -15.18 0.83
N ILE A 7 26.48 -14.14 1.63
CA ILE A 7 25.77 -14.15 2.91
C ILE A 7 24.58 -13.18 2.83
N LEU A 8 23.36 -13.71 2.90
CA LEU A 8 22.14 -12.93 3.05
C LEU A 8 21.79 -12.77 4.52
N GLY A 9 21.52 -11.56 4.96
CA GLY A 9 21.03 -11.25 6.29
C GLY A 9 19.54 -10.92 6.29
N LEU A 10 18.74 -11.63 7.08
CA LEU A 10 17.34 -11.24 7.33
C LEU A 10 17.31 -10.41 8.60
N ILE A 11 17.04 -9.13 8.49
CA ILE A 11 16.97 -8.23 9.64
C ILE A 11 15.60 -8.31 10.33
N LYS A 12 15.55 -8.00 11.61
CA LYS A 12 14.29 -7.80 12.30
C LYS A 12 13.70 -6.44 11.96
N GLU A 13 12.37 -6.39 11.88
CA GLU A 13 11.66 -5.13 11.65
C GLU A 13 11.74 -4.23 12.89
N GLY A 14 12.15 -2.99 12.68
CA GLY A 14 12.35 -2.01 13.77
C GLY A 14 11.32 -0.88 13.80
N LYS A 15 10.33 -0.88 12.90
CA LYS A 15 9.32 0.18 12.81
C LYS A 15 8.21 0.02 13.86
N THR A 16 7.67 1.13 14.31
CA THR A 16 6.48 1.19 15.16
C THR A 16 5.27 1.68 14.34
N PRO A 17 4.10 1.02 14.38
CA PRO A 17 3.83 -0.23 15.10
C PRO A 17 4.60 -1.43 14.53
N PRO A 18 4.80 -2.51 15.35
CA PRO A 18 5.57 -3.68 14.93
C PRO A 18 4.99 -4.35 13.69
N ASP A 19 5.85 -4.73 12.74
CA ASP A 19 5.49 -5.47 11.53
C ASP A 19 5.97 -6.91 11.64
N GLN A 20 5.04 -7.87 11.52
CA GLN A 20 5.34 -9.30 11.68
C GLN A 20 5.84 -9.97 10.39
N ARG A 21 5.80 -9.27 9.25
CA ARG A 21 6.28 -9.80 7.98
C ARG A 21 7.80 -9.96 7.99
N ALA A 22 8.31 -10.77 7.08
CA ALA A 22 9.73 -10.94 6.78
C ALA A 22 9.96 -10.93 5.26
N ALA A 23 11.19 -10.79 4.82
CA ALA A 23 11.52 -10.86 3.40
C ALA A 23 11.43 -12.29 2.84
N LEU A 24 11.74 -13.30 3.66
CA LEU A 24 11.68 -14.73 3.31
C LEU A 24 11.08 -15.54 4.46
N THR A 25 10.35 -16.60 4.13
CA THR A 25 9.92 -17.61 5.11
C THR A 25 11.04 -18.60 5.42
N PRO A 26 11.01 -19.33 6.58
CA PRO A 26 11.96 -20.41 6.87
C PRO A 26 12.05 -21.45 5.73
N LYS A 27 10.91 -21.88 5.19
CA LYS A 27 10.85 -22.85 4.08
C LYS A 27 11.50 -22.35 2.80
N GLN A 28 11.38 -21.05 2.51
CA GLN A 28 12.07 -20.44 1.37
C GLN A 28 13.58 -20.34 1.59
N CYS A 29 14.00 -20.07 2.82
CA CYS A 29 15.42 -20.12 3.18
C CYS A 29 15.99 -21.54 2.98
N GLU A 30 15.30 -22.57 3.47
CA GLU A 30 15.68 -23.98 3.27
C GLU A 30 15.81 -24.31 1.77
N LYS A 31 14.85 -23.90 0.95
CA LYS A 31 14.87 -24.08 -0.51
C LYS A 31 16.09 -23.38 -1.16
N LEU A 32 16.42 -22.18 -0.70
CA LEU A 32 17.58 -21.45 -1.21
C LEU A 32 18.90 -22.10 -0.80
N LEU A 33 19.04 -22.48 0.46
CA LEU A 33 20.24 -23.16 0.98
C LEU A 33 20.47 -24.52 0.31
N SER A 34 19.39 -25.26 -0.01
CA SER A 34 19.51 -26.52 -0.75
C SER A 34 19.83 -26.35 -2.24
N LYS A 35 19.59 -25.18 -2.81
CA LYS A 35 19.82 -24.88 -4.24
C LYS A 35 21.18 -24.27 -4.52
N TYR A 36 21.75 -23.55 -3.57
CA TYR A 36 22.98 -22.77 -3.72
C TYR A 36 23.97 -23.15 -2.60
N ASP A 37 24.93 -24.02 -2.90
CA ASP A 37 25.88 -24.59 -1.92
C ASP A 37 26.74 -23.53 -1.22
N ASP A 38 27.07 -22.43 -1.92
CA ASP A 38 27.88 -21.32 -1.41
C ASP A 38 27.05 -20.20 -0.74
N LEU A 39 25.73 -20.40 -0.58
CA LEU A 39 24.86 -19.42 0.08
C LEU A 39 24.82 -19.67 1.59
N GLN A 40 24.93 -18.61 2.37
CA GLN A 40 24.60 -18.62 3.80
C GLN A 40 23.47 -17.62 4.06
N ILE A 41 22.62 -17.96 5.04
CA ILE A 41 21.55 -17.05 5.49
C ILE A 41 21.71 -16.85 7.00
N ILE A 42 21.94 -15.61 7.40
CA ILE A 42 21.98 -15.16 8.79
C ILE A 42 20.65 -14.47 9.09
N VAL A 43 20.03 -14.85 10.20
CA VAL A 43 18.75 -14.27 10.64
C VAL A 43 18.96 -13.57 11.97
N GLU A 44 18.61 -12.28 12.01
CA GLU A 44 18.60 -11.52 13.25
C GLU A 44 17.44 -12.02 14.14
N PRO A 45 17.65 -12.41 15.41
CA PRO A 45 16.60 -12.86 16.30
C PRO A 45 15.49 -11.82 16.47
N SER A 46 14.23 -12.27 16.49
CA SER A 46 13.07 -11.39 16.57
C SER A 46 11.91 -12.02 17.31
N ASP A 47 11.41 -11.32 18.30
CA ASP A 47 10.19 -11.64 19.05
C ASP A 47 8.90 -11.11 18.39
N VAL A 48 9.04 -10.31 17.32
CA VAL A 48 7.93 -9.68 16.59
C VAL A 48 7.53 -10.50 15.36
N ARG A 49 8.49 -11.08 14.65
CA ARG A 49 8.28 -11.79 13.38
C ARG A 49 7.29 -12.94 13.54
N ILE A 50 6.41 -13.14 12.55
CA ILE A 50 5.40 -14.23 12.58
C ILE A 50 6.03 -15.63 12.61
N PHE A 51 7.23 -15.79 12.07
CA PHE A 51 8.01 -17.03 12.12
C PHE A 51 8.99 -16.94 13.27
N SER A 52 9.06 -18.01 14.09
CA SER A 52 10.00 -18.08 15.21
C SER A 52 11.45 -18.25 14.75
N ASP A 53 12.36 -17.81 15.58
CA ASP A 53 13.80 -18.02 15.36
C ASP A 53 14.15 -19.50 15.22
N GLN A 54 13.47 -20.38 15.97
CA GLN A 54 13.65 -21.83 15.89
C GLN A 54 13.26 -22.41 14.53
N GLU A 55 12.23 -21.88 13.86
CA GLU A 55 11.84 -22.32 12.52
C GLU A 55 12.92 -21.99 11.50
N TYR A 56 13.53 -20.79 11.57
CA TYR A 56 14.67 -20.44 10.72
C TYR A 56 15.89 -21.30 10.99
N GLN A 57 16.18 -21.58 12.26
CA GLN A 57 17.31 -22.43 12.64
C GLN A 57 17.14 -23.86 12.11
N LYS A 58 15.93 -24.42 12.22
CA LYS A 58 15.60 -25.75 11.65
C LYS A 58 15.71 -25.79 10.12
N SER A 59 15.52 -24.66 9.45
CA SER A 59 15.68 -24.51 8.00
C SER A 59 17.14 -24.31 7.55
N GLY A 60 18.11 -24.46 8.46
CA GLY A 60 19.54 -24.34 8.16
C GLY A 60 20.10 -22.91 8.23
N CYS A 61 19.28 -21.92 8.63
CA CYS A 61 19.76 -20.55 8.82
C CYS A 61 20.60 -20.44 10.11
N LYS A 62 21.59 -19.56 10.10
CA LYS A 62 22.33 -19.18 11.31
C LYS A 62 21.59 -18.06 12.04
N LEU A 63 21.38 -18.19 13.34
CA LEU A 63 20.89 -17.09 14.17
C LEU A 63 22.08 -16.28 14.69
N ASN A 64 22.06 -14.97 14.49
CA ASN A 64 23.05 -14.06 15.06
C ASN A 64 22.42 -12.68 15.30
N SER A 65 22.62 -12.13 16.49
CA SER A 65 22.22 -10.76 16.83
C SER A 65 22.97 -9.68 16.03
N SER A 66 24.16 -10.04 15.50
CA SER A 66 24.90 -9.21 14.55
C SER A 66 24.76 -9.80 13.16
N VAL A 67 24.14 -9.06 12.25
CA VAL A 67 24.06 -9.39 10.82
C VAL A 67 25.14 -8.68 10.01
N GLY A 68 26.13 -8.10 10.70
CA GLY A 68 27.21 -7.33 10.08
C GLY A 68 28.10 -8.12 9.10
N ASP A 69 28.16 -9.44 9.21
CA ASP A 69 28.93 -10.29 8.29
C ASP A 69 28.18 -10.55 6.96
N SER A 70 26.90 -10.14 6.87
CA SER A 70 26.14 -10.33 5.63
C SER A 70 26.56 -9.36 4.54
N ASP A 71 26.58 -9.82 3.29
CA ASP A 71 26.83 -8.99 2.11
C ASP A 71 25.60 -8.13 1.79
N ILE A 72 24.41 -8.71 1.97
CA ILE A 72 23.13 -8.10 1.64
C ILE A 72 22.17 -8.30 2.80
N LEU A 73 21.52 -7.23 3.22
CA LEU A 73 20.55 -7.19 4.31
C LEU A 73 19.14 -6.98 3.74
N LEU A 74 18.23 -7.89 4.06
CA LEU A 74 16.86 -7.91 3.58
C LEU A 74 15.90 -7.57 4.72
N GLY A 75 15.22 -6.44 4.61
CA GLY A 75 14.12 -6.01 5.48
C GLY A 75 12.85 -5.77 4.69
N VAL A 76 11.74 -5.52 5.35
CA VAL A 76 10.46 -5.12 4.74
C VAL A 76 10.27 -3.62 4.85
N LYS A 77 10.25 -3.08 6.06
CA LYS A 77 10.02 -1.66 6.35
C LYS A 77 11.33 -0.88 6.51
N GLU A 78 11.21 0.43 6.66
CA GLU A 78 12.35 1.32 6.89
C GLU A 78 13.16 0.88 8.12
N VAL A 79 14.46 0.78 7.94
CA VAL A 79 15.39 0.47 9.03
C VAL A 79 15.64 1.74 9.84
N PRO A 80 15.51 1.71 11.19
CA PRO A 80 15.87 2.85 12.04
C PRO A 80 17.31 3.30 11.78
N VAL A 81 17.52 4.61 11.72
CA VAL A 81 18.82 5.22 11.35
C VAL A 81 19.98 4.75 12.24
N ASP A 82 19.70 4.55 13.54
CA ASP A 82 20.68 4.05 14.51
C ASP A 82 21.06 2.58 14.32
N LYS A 83 20.21 1.80 13.63
CA LYS A 83 20.43 0.37 13.31
C LYS A 83 21.11 0.14 11.97
N LEU A 84 21.27 1.17 11.16
CA LEU A 84 21.96 1.04 9.88
C LEU A 84 23.45 0.73 10.08
N ILE A 85 23.93 -0.36 9.47
CA ILE A 85 25.34 -0.81 9.52
C ILE A 85 26.10 -0.20 8.34
N GLN A 86 27.19 0.48 8.62
CA GLN A 86 28.00 1.18 7.62
C GLN A 86 28.52 0.24 6.52
N GLY A 87 28.51 0.72 5.27
CA GLY A 87 29.05 0.04 4.10
C GLY A 87 28.25 -1.14 3.59
N LYS A 88 27.07 -1.45 4.18
CA LYS A 88 26.25 -2.60 3.79
C LYS A 88 25.28 -2.30 2.66
N THR A 89 24.87 -3.36 1.96
CA THR A 89 23.79 -3.32 0.96
C THR A 89 22.47 -3.69 1.63
N TYR A 90 21.47 -2.82 1.47
CA TYR A 90 20.15 -3.02 2.05
C TYR A 90 19.06 -3.07 1.00
N PHE A 91 18.11 -3.97 1.20
CA PHE A 91 16.83 -4.00 0.51
C PHE A 91 15.70 -3.78 1.51
N PHE A 92 14.97 -2.68 1.39
CA PHE A 92 13.73 -2.42 2.15
C PHE A 92 12.87 -1.35 1.43
N PHE A 93 11.61 -1.17 1.84
CA PHE A 93 10.76 -0.08 1.37
C PHE A 93 11.17 1.21 2.09
N SER A 94 12.07 1.97 1.51
CA SER A 94 12.57 3.23 2.09
C SER A 94 11.66 4.41 1.83
N HIS A 95 10.97 4.40 0.68
CA HIS A 95 10.17 5.51 0.16
C HIS A 95 10.91 6.85 0.03
N THR A 96 12.22 6.86 0.19
CA THR A 96 13.07 8.08 0.13
C THR A 96 12.96 8.80 -1.20
N PHE A 97 12.74 8.05 -2.29
CA PHE A 97 12.54 8.60 -3.64
C PHE A 97 11.25 9.44 -3.80
N LYS A 98 10.35 9.40 -2.81
CA LYS A 98 9.10 10.19 -2.79
C LYS A 98 9.27 11.56 -2.16
N GLU A 99 10.47 11.90 -1.69
CA GLU A 99 10.82 13.18 -1.08
C GLU A 99 9.93 13.59 0.10
N GLN A 100 9.37 12.58 0.83
CA GLN A 100 8.57 12.86 2.01
C GLN A 100 9.48 13.35 3.15
N PRO A 101 9.17 14.46 3.84
CA PRO A 101 10.07 15.10 4.82
C PRO A 101 10.62 14.16 5.88
N TYR A 102 9.81 13.22 6.39
CA TYR A 102 10.22 12.25 7.41
C TYR A 102 11.28 11.24 6.94
N ASN A 103 11.43 11.04 5.61
CA ASN A 103 12.42 10.12 5.03
C ASN A 103 13.78 10.77 4.73
N ARG A 104 13.91 12.10 4.93
CA ARG A 104 15.16 12.82 4.67
C ARG A 104 16.31 12.31 5.54
N SER A 105 16.07 12.15 6.84
CA SER A 105 17.08 11.65 7.79
C SER A 105 17.56 10.24 7.43
N LEU A 106 16.67 9.37 6.94
CA LEU A 106 17.03 8.05 6.50
C LEU A 106 17.93 8.07 5.26
N LEU A 107 17.59 8.88 4.24
CA LEU A 107 18.40 9.01 3.03
C LEU A 107 19.77 9.60 3.34
N LYS A 108 19.81 10.66 4.17
CA LYS A 108 21.07 11.25 4.64
C LYS A 108 21.94 10.23 5.36
N ALA A 109 21.38 9.44 6.28
CA ALA A 109 22.11 8.41 6.99
C ALA A 109 22.65 7.31 6.06
N CYS A 110 21.92 6.96 5.00
CA CYS A 110 22.39 6.02 3.98
C CYS A 110 23.63 6.56 3.25
N LEU A 111 23.68 7.86 2.96
CA LEU A 111 24.87 8.50 2.36
C LEU A 111 26.03 8.57 3.35
N ASP A 112 25.79 9.10 4.55
CA ASP A 112 26.83 9.28 5.59
C ASP A 112 27.47 7.94 6.00
N LYS A 113 26.69 6.85 6.05
CA LYS A 113 27.14 5.49 6.36
C LYS A 113 27.57 4.68 5.14
N GLN A 114 27.69 5.28 3.97
CA GLN A 114 28.11 4.62 2.71
C GLN A 114 27.28 3.39 2.34
N ILE A 115 25.98 3.40 2.62
CA ILE A 115 25.07 2.30 2.37
C ILE A 115 24.72 2.23 0.88
N THR A 116 24.67 1.01 0.35
CA THR A 116 24.00 0.72 -0.93
C THR A 116 22.53 0.47 -0.65
N LEU A 117 21.66 1.44 -0.95
CA LEU A 117 20.22 1.36 -0.71
C LEU A 117 19.49 0.94 -1.99
N ILE A 118 18.78 -0.18 -1.91
CA ILE A 118 17.91 -0.70 -2.97
C ILE A 118 16.48 -0.74 -2.43
N ASP A 119 15.60 0.08 -3.01
CA ASP A 119 14.21 0.10 -2.58
C ASP A 119 13.39 -0.93 -3.37
N TRP A 120 12.63 -1.78 -2.65
CA TRP A 120 11.74 -2.77 -3.25
C TRP A 120 10.74 -2.18 -4.25
N GLU A 121 10.27 -0.94 -4.03
CA GLU A 121 9.29 -0.29 -4.89
C GLU A 121 9.87 0.08 -6.27
N LEU A 122 11.18 0.21 -6.35
CA LEU A 122 11.90 0.63 -7.55
C LEU A 122 12.35 -0.52 -8.45
N LEU A 123 12.23 -1.76 -7.99
CA LEU A 123 12.53 -2.96 -8.77
C LEU A 123 11.45 -3.17 -9.84
N LYS A 124 11.75 -2.73 -11.05
CA LYS A 124 10.81 -2.71 -12.18
C LYS A 124 11.38 -3.37 -13.41
N LYS A 125 10.49 -4.00 -14.20
CA LYS A 125 10.76 -4.44 -15.56
C LYS A 125 9.69 -3.83 -16.46
N ASP A 126 10.09 -3.14 -17.54
CA ASP A 126 9.17 -2.52 -18.49
C ASP A 126 8.07 -1.68 -17.79
N LYS A 127 8.47 -0.81 -16.85
CA LYS A 127 7.63 0.02 -15.97
C LYS A 127 6.78 -0.74 -14.94
N ASN A 128 6.71 -2.07 -15.01
CA ASN A 128 5.94 -2.88 -14.07
C ASN A 128 6.77 -3.21 -12.83
N ARG A 129 6.22 -2.97 -11.64
CA ARG A 129 6.82 -3.37 -10.36
C ARG A 129 6.89 -4.90 -10.28
N LEU A 130 8.05 -5.43 -9.91
CA LEU A 130 8.29 -6.88 -9.85
C LEU A 130 7.90 -7.51 -8.52
N ILE A 131 7.99 -6.73 -7.44
CA ILE A 131 7.79 -7.20 -6.07
C ILE A 131 6.97 -6.19 -5.27
N GLY A 132 6.14 -6.66 -4.35
CA GLY A 132 5.33 -5.80 -3.47
C GLY A 132 4.16 -6.52 -2.84
N PHE A 133 3.45 -5.83 -1.97
CA PHE A 133 2.33 -6.39 -1.19
C PHE A 133 0.96 -6.01 -1.74
N GLY A 134 0.87 -5.38 -2.91
CA GLY A 134 -0.40 -4.85 -3.44
C GLY A 134 -1.51 -5.90 -3.58
N TYR A 135 -1.18 -7.14 -3.98
CA TYR A 135 -2.16 -8.22 -4.03
C TYR A 135 -2.75 -8.53 -2.66
N TYR A 136 -1.92 -8.57 -1.62
CA TYR A 136 -2.36 -8.82 -0.24
C TYR A 136 -3.12 -7.63 0.34
N ALA A 137 -2.79 -6.40 -0.07
CA ALA A 137 -3.59 -5.22 0.26
C ALA A 137 -5.01 -5.35 -0.31
N GLY A 138 -5.14 -5.79 -1.56
CA GLY A 138 -6.43 -6.06 -2.19
C GLY A 138 -7.23 -7.13 -1.48
N LEU A 139 -6.61 -8.27 -1.13
CA LEU A 139 -7.26 -9.35 -0.39
C LEU A 139 -7.83 -8.86 0.95
N VAL A 140 -6.98 -8.25 1.78
CA VAL A 140 -7.39 -7.79 3.11
C VAL A 140 -8.36 -6.62 3.02
N GLY A 141 -8.10 -5.65 2.14
CA GLY A 141 -8.93 -4.47 1.99
C GLY A 141 -10.36 -4.80 1.55
N ALA A 142 -10.52 -5.66 0.55
CA ALA A 142 -11.85 -6.10 0.10
C ALA A 142 -12.58 -6.93 1.18
N PHE A 143 -11.86 -7.79 1.90
CA PHE A 143 -12.43 -8.54 3.02
C PHE A 143 -12.93 -7.60 4.14
N GLU A 144 -12.09 -6.67 4.59
CA GLU A 144 -12.48 -5.68 5.61
C GLU A 144 -13.60 -4.75 5.10
N THR A 145 -13.65 -4.45 3.81
CA THR A 145 -14.76 -3.71 3.20
C THR A 145 -16.08 -4.45 3.34
N LEU A 146 -16.12 -5.75 3.01
CA LEU A 146 -17.30 -6.58 3.23
C LEU A 146 -17.65 -6.66 4.72
N ARG A 147 -16.65 -6.81 5.61
CA ARG A 147 -16.85 -6.81 7.07
C ARG A 147 -17.46 -5.49 7.54
N GLY A 148 -16.93 -4.34 7.09
CA GLY A 148 -17.45 -3.02 7.44
C GLY A 148 -18.89 -2.81 6.98
N PHE A 149 -19.19 -3.21 5.74
CA PHE A 149 -20.55 -3.17 5.19
C PHE A 149 -21.53 -4.05 5.97
N GLY A 150 -21.11 -5.27 6.34
CA GLY A 150 -21.92 -6.16 7.17
C GLY A 150 -22.27 -5.56 8.53
N ARG A 151 -21.30 -4.96 9.22
CA ARG A 151 -21.47 -4.28 10.50
C ARG A 151 -22.39 -3.05 10.38
N MET A 152 -22.15 -2.22 9.36
CA MET A 152 -22.95 -1.02 9.11
C MET A 152 -24.41 -1.35 8.82
N THR A 153 -24.66 -2.39 8.01
CA THR A 153 -26.01 -2.85 7.67
C THR A 153 -26.63 -3.77 8.70
N LYS A 154 -25.87 -4.22 9.72
CA LYS A 154 -26.28 -5.18 10.78
C LYS A 154 -26.78 -6.52 10.21
N LYS A 155 -26.34 -6.92 9.02
CA LYS A 155 -26.78 -8.15 8.35
C LYS A 155 -25.91 -9.35 8.70
N TYR A 156 -24.63 -9.14 8.93
CA TYR A 156 -23.67 -10.15 9.34
C TYR A 156 -22.47 -9.48 10.01
N ASP A 157 -21.74 -10.25 10.82
CA ASP A 157 -20.47 -9.83 11.42
C ASP A 157 -19.39 -10.87 11.14
N LEU A 158 -18.23 -10.40 10.73
CA LEU A 158 -17.06 -11.22 10.44
C LEU A 158 -15.96 -10.91 11.46
N LYS A 159 -15.15 -11.91 11.80
CA LYS A 159 -13.89 -11.67 12.50
C LYS A 159 -12.99 -10.81 11.64
N SER A 160 -12.16 -9.98 12.25
CA SER A 160 -11.20 -9.15 11.49
C SER A 160 -10.14 -10.01 10.78
N ALA A 161 -9.59 -9.50 9.67
CA ALA A 161 -8.48 -10.17 8.97
C ALA A 161 -7.29 -10.41 9.91
N LYS A 162 -7.02 -9.45 10.82
CA LYS A 162 -5.95 -9.55 11.83
C LYS A 162 -6.19 -10.71 12.81
N GLU A 163 -7.42 -10.90 13.30
CA GLU A 163 -7.77 -12.05 14.16
C GLU A 163 -7.67 -13.39 13.43
N LEU A 164 -8.03 -13.41 12.15
CA LEU A 164 -7.94 -14.60 11.31
C LEU A 164 -6.48 -14.94 10.96
N GLY A 165 -5.65 -13.96 10.67
CA GLY A 165 -4.21 -14.03 10.47
C GLY A 165 -3.75 -14.76 9.22
N THR A 166 -4.65 -15.42 8.45
CA THR A 166 -4.32 -16.15 7.22
C THR A 166 -5.41 -16.05 6.16
N LEU A 167 -5.02 -16.10 4.88
CA LEU A 167 -5.95 -16.10 3.75
C LEU A 167 -6.91 -17.29 3.78
N GLN A 168 -6.44 -18.47 4.20
CA GLN A 168 -7.28 -19.66 4.32
C GLN A 168 -8.46 -19.45 5.30
N LYS A 169 -8.18 -18.83 6.46
CA LYS A 169 -9.23 -18.52 7.44
C LYS A 169 -10.15 -17.41 6.94
N ILE A 170 -9.63 -16.41 6.23
CA ILE A 170 -10.42 -15.37 5.57
C ILE A 170 -11.41 -16.00 4.59
N LYS A 171 -10.96 -16.88 3.68
CA LYS A 171 -11.84 -17.57 2.74
C LYS A 171 -12.93 -18.41 3.42
N LYS A 172 -12.62 -19.02 4.56
CA LYS A 172 -13.62 -19.74 5.35
C LYS A 172 -14.64 -18.78 5.99
N GLU A 173 -14.20 -17.64 6.48
CA GLU A 173 -15.05 -16.63 7.14
C GLU A 173 -16.02 -15.97 6.15
N LEU A 174 -15.62 -15.78 4.88
CA LEU A 174 -16.46 -15.23 3.81
C LEU A 174 -17.77 -16.00 3.59
N LYS A 175 -17.85 -17.28 3.97
CA LYS A 175 -19.09 -18.08 3.88
C LYS A 175 -20.22 -17.53 4.76
N LYS A 176 -19.93 -16.63 5.70
CA LYS A 176 -20.91 -15.96 6.54
C LYS A 176 -21.50 -14.68 5.93
N VAL A 177 -20.99 -14.24 4.78
CA VAL A 177 -21.44 -13.03 4.10
C VAL A 177 -22.86 -13.23 3.61
N ILE A 178 -23.76 -12.31 3.99
CA ILE A 178 -25.18 -12.31 3.60
C ILE A 178 -25.46 -10.99 2.88
N LEU A 179 -25.68 -11.06 1.58
CA LEU A 179 -25.92 -9.89 0.74
C LEU A 179 -27.32 -9.92 0.13
N PRO A 180 -27.95 -8.76 -0.08
CA PRO A 180 -29.19 -8.72 -0.85
C PRO A 180 -28.94 -9.14 -2.30
N SER A 181 -29.96 -9.71 -2.93
CA SER A 181 -29.86 -10.14 -4.35
C SER A 181 -29.55 -9.01 -5.32
N THR A 182 -29.83 -7.75 -4.92
CA THR A 182 -29.56 -6.55 -5.70
C THR A 182 -28.22 -5.87 -5.36
N PHE A 183 -27.38 -6.55 -4.56
CA PHE A 183 -26.08 -5.99 -4.15
C PHE A 183 -25.14 -5.81 -5.35
N LYS A 184 -24.51 -4.65 -5.40
CA LYS A 184 -23.52 -4.30 -6.42
C LYS A 184 -22.27 -3.67 -5.80
N ALA A 185 -21.09 -4.15 -6.22
CA ALA A 185 -19.81 -3.56 -5.84
C ALA A 185 -19.00 -3.12 -7.08
N VAL A 186 -18.30 -2.01 -6.99
CA VAL A 186 -17.43 -1.54 -8.07
C VAL A 186 -15.99 -1.42 -7.57
N ILE A 187 -15.05 -1.96 -8.35
CA ILE A 187 -13.60 -1.86 -8.12
C ILE A 187 -13.01 -0.99 -9.21
N THR A 188 -12.12 -0.06 -8.88
CA THR A 188 -11.36 0.73 -9.86
C THR A 188 -9.90 0.32 -9.89
N GLY A 189 -9.33 0.26 -11.11
CA GLY A 189 -7.97 -0.21 -11.36
C GLY A 189 -7.91 -1.72 -11.70
N THR A 190 -6.86 -2.10 -12.43
CA THR A 190 -6.65 -3.48 -12.93
C THR A 190 -5.31 -4.08 -12.49
N GLY A 191 -4.69 -3.47 -11.47
CA GLY A 191 -3.39 -3.88 -10.93
C GLY A 191 -3.50 -5.03 -9.91
N ASN A 192 -2.39 -5.30 -9.23
CA ASN A 192 -2.33 -6.37 -8.23
C ASN A 192 -3.31 -6.15 -7.07
N VAL A 193 -3.57 -4.90 -6.68
CA VAL A 193 -4.54 -4.57 -5.62
C VAL A 193 -5.95 -5.00 -6.05
N ALA A 194 -6.37 -4.59 -7.25
CA ALA A 194 -7.68 -4.97 -7.79
C ALA A 194 -7.82 -6.49 -7.94
N ARG A 195 -6.77 -7.20 -8.37
CA ARG A 195 -6.77 -8.68 -8.46
C ARG A 195 -7.01 -9.35 -7.11
N GLY A 196 -6.39 -8.83 -6.04
CA GLY A 196 -6.64 -9.32 -4.68
C GLY A 196 -8.08 -9.04 -4.23
N ALA A 197 -8.60 -7.86 -4.50
CA ALA A 197 -9.97 -7.48 -4.19
C ALA A 197 -10.99 -8.35 -4.97
N GLU A 198 -10.76 -8.56 -6.25
CA GLU A 198 -11.56 -9.45 -7.10
C GLU A 198 -11.63 -10.87 -6.54
N GLU A 199 -10.49 -11.44 -6.11
CA GLU A 199 -10.46 -12.79 -5.54
C GLU A 199 -11.35 -12.91 -4.30
N ILE A 200 -11.37 -11.92 -3.43
CA ILE A 200 -12.22 -11.91 -2.23
C ILE A 200 -13.70 -11.85 -2.60
N LEU A 201 -14.08 -10.98 -3.55
CA LEU A 201 -15.49 -10.89 -3.97
C LEU A 201 -15.97 -12.21 -4.62
N LEU A 202 -15.15 -12.84 -5.44
CA LEU A 202 -15.44 -14.16 -6.01
C LEU A 202 -15.60 -15.23 -4.93
N ASN A 203 -14.71 -15.25 -3.92
CA ASN A 203 -14.82 -16.19 -2.79
C ASN A 203 -16.03 -15.90 -1.87
N ALA A 204 -16.58 -14.69 -1.89
CA ALA A 204 -17.84 -14.33 -1.26
C ALA A 204 -19.08 -14.66 -2.12
N SER A 205 -18.91 -15.40 -3.22
CA SER A 205 -19.97 -15.76 -4.17
C SER A 205 -20.65 -14.56 -4.85
N ILE A 206 -19.89 -13.48 -5.07
CA ILE A 206 -20.33 -12.31 -5.82
C ILE A 206 -19.87 -12.49 -7.27
N THR A 207 -20.76 -12.38 -8.23
CA THR A 207 -20.50 -12.66 -9.64
C THR A 207 -19.82 -11.47 -10.33
N LYS A 208 -18.74 -11.69 -11.07
CA LYS A 208 -18.11 -10.65 -11.90
C LYS A 208 -18.91 -10.45 -13.20
N CYS A 209 -19.10 -9.21 -13.59
CA CYS A 209 -19.63 -8.83 -14.92
C CYS A 209 -18.79 -7.70 -15.53
N ASN A 210 -18.95 -7.45 -16.84
CA ASN A 210 -18.32 -6.32 -17.49
C ASN A 210 -19.00 -5.01 -17.12
N SER A 211 -18.37 -3.87 -17.43
CA SER A 211 -18.84 -2.54 -17.05
C SER A 211 -20.21 -2.16 -17.64
N GLN A 212 -20.49 -2.58 -18.87
CA GLN A 212 -21.77 -2.30 -19.53
C GLN A 212 -22.90 -3.11 -18.89
N ASP A 213 -22.74 -4.44 -18.80
CA ASP A 213 -23.73 -5.30 -18.15
C ASP A 213 -23.98 -4.88 -16.70
N TYR A 214 -22.93 -4.40 -15.99
CA TYR A 214 -23.07 -3.90 -14.65
C TYR A 214 -24.01 -2.70 -14.52
N LEU A 215 -23.94 -1.76 -15.45
CA LEU A 215 -24.82 -0.59 -15.45
C LEU A 215 -26.25 -0.94 -15.85
N GLU A 216 -26.42 -1.79 -16.86
CA GLU A 216 -27.71 -2.10 -17.46
C GLU A 216 -28.48 -3.23 -16.75
N SER A 217 -27.75 -4.09 -16.01
CA SER A 217 -28.31 -5.33 -15.48
C SER A 217 -29.26 -5.12 -14.31
N ASN A 218 -30.45 -5.70 -14.43
CA ASN A 218 -31.38 -5.99 -13.33
C ASN A 218 -31.09 -7.38 -12.71
N SER A 219 -29.79 -7.74 -12.57
CA SER A 219 -29.39 -9.00 -11.98
C SER A 219 -30.06 -9.23 -10.62
N ARG A 220 -30.58 -10.44 -10.42
CA ARG A 220 -31.11 -10.91 -9.11
C ARG A 220 -30.06 -11.65 -8.28
N LEU A 221 -28.78 -11.50 -8.61
CA LEU A 221 -27.65 -12.05 -7.87
C LEU A 221 -26.65 -10.95 -7.56
N PRO A 222 -26.00 -10.99 -6.39
CA PRO A 222 -24.91 -10.09 -6.05
C PRO A 222 -23.84 -10.10 -7.14
N ASN A 223 -23.45 -8.91 -7.61
CA ASN A 223 -22.46 -8.80 -8.68
C ASN A 223 -21.49 -7.65 -8.45
N PHE A 224 -20.35 -7.72 -9.15
CA PHE A 224 -19.36 -6.66 -9.16
C PHE A 224 -18.74 -6.48 -10.53
N THR A 225 -18.16 -5.30 -10.74
CA THR A 225 -17.33 -5.01 -11.92
C THR A 225 -15.97 -4.46 -11.50
N VAL A 226 -14.99 -4.64 -12.39
CA VAL A 226 -13.63 -4.08 -12.27
C VAL A 226 -13.44 -3.12 -13.42
N LEU A 227 -13.25 -1.85 -13.11
CA LEU A 227 -13.14 -0.77 -14.07
C LEU A 227 -11.68 -0.43 -14.36
N GLU A 228 -11.36 -0.29 -15.63
CA GLU A 228 -10.09 0.32 -16.07
C GLU A 228 -10.27 1.85 -16.26
N PRO A 229 -9.18 2.62 -16.38
CA PRO A 229 -9.29 4.08 -16.50
C PRO A 229 -10.21 4.57 -17.60
N SER A 230 -10.31 3.88 -18.74
CA SER A 230 -11.24 4.20 -19.83
C SER A 230 -12.72 4.13 -19.44
N ASP A 231 -13.07 3.38 -18.38
CA ASP A 231 -14.47 3.29 -17.91
C ASP A 231 -14.88 4.46 -17.04
N TYR A 232 -13.92 5.13 -16.37
CA TYR A 232 -14.22 6.17 -15.36
C TYR A 232 -13.60 7.54 -15.61
N VAL A 233 -12.77 7.70 -16.67
CA VAL A 233 -12.31 9.02 -17.13
C VAL A 233 -12.41 9.13 -18.65
N LYS A 234 -12.68 10.35 -19.14
CA LYS A 234 -12.71 10.66 -20.57
C LYS A 234 -12.05 12.02 -20.81
N ARG A 235 -11.44 12.20 -21.98
CA ARG A 235 -10.80 13.46 -22.36
C ARG A 235 -11.86 14.53 -22.66
N LYS A 236 -11.68 15.72 -22.11
CA LYS A 236 -12.64 16.84 -22.20
C LYS A 236 -12.90 17.29 -23.65
N SER A 237 -11.91 17.18 -24.54
CA SER A 237 -11.97 17.69 -25.91
C SER A 237 -12.80 16.83 -26.87
N ASP A 238 -12.80 15.50 -26.70
CA ASP A 238 -13.37 14.54 -27.65
C ASP A 238 -14.09 13.34 -27.02
N GLY A 239 -14.09 13.25 -25.68
CA GLY A 239 -14.71 12.17 -24.96
C GLY A 239 -13.97 10.83 -25.03
N LEU A 240 -12.80 10.78 -25.68
CA LEU A 240 -12.02 9.56 -25.84
C LEU A 240 -11.06 9.34 -24.63
N PHE A 241 -10.44 8.18 -24.59
CA PHE A 241 -9.41 7.84 -23.62
C PHE A 241 -8.14 7.37 -24.30
N GLU A 242 -6.99 7.90 -23.90
CA GLU A 242 -5.67 7.41 -24.28
C GLU A 242 -4.79 7.32 -23.02
N LYS A 243 -4.31 6.11 -22.73
CA LYS A 243 -3.65 5.79 -21.45
C LYS A 243 -2.37 6.59 -21.20
N SER A 244 -1.52 6.75 -22.20
CA SER A 244 -0.27 7.47 -22.03
C SER A 244 -0.52 8.97 -21.84
N ASP A 245 -1.45 9.53 -22.57
CA ASP A 245 -1.87 10.93 -22.46
C ASP A 245 -2.51 11.21 -21.09
N PHE A 246 -3.41 10.34 -20.62
CA PHE A 246 -4.01 10.49 -19.29
C PHE A 246 -2.95 10.56 -18.17
N TYR A 247 -1.94 9.68 -18.18
CA TYR A 247 -0.90 9.72 -17.16
C TYR A 247 0.07 10.91 -17.29
N GLN A 248 0.21 11.48 -18.46
CA GLN A 248 1.03 12.68 -18.68
C GLN A 248 0.26 13.96 -18.39
N ASN A 249 -0.98 14.04 -18.86
CA ASN A 249 -1.83 15.23 -18.88
C ASN A 249 -3.19 15.00 -18.15
N PRO A 250 -3.22 14.55 -16.88
CA PRO A 250 -4.47 14.14 -16.23
C PRO A 250 -5.50 15.27 -16.13
N LYS A 251 -5.08 16.54 -16.08
CA LYS A 251 -5.97 17.72 -16.01
C LYS A 251 -6.84 17.92 -17.27
N THR A 252 -6.48 17.30 -18.40
CA THR A 252 -7.24 17.35 -19.65
C THR A 252 -8.40 16.35 -19.69
N TYR A 253 -8.51 15.51 -18.66
CA TYR A 253 -9.56 14.50 -18.50
C TYR A 253 -10.61 14.95 -17.50
N GLU A 254 -11.80 14.41 -17.60
CA GLU A 254 -12.91 14.62 -16.69
C GLU A 254 -13.46 13.28 -16.17
N ASN A 255 -14.24 13.35 -15.10
CA ASN A 255 -14.85 12.21 -14.44
C ASN A 255 -15.97 11.60 -15.29
N ALA A 256 -15.97 10.27 -15.45
CA ALA A 256 -17.04 9.47 -16.06
C ALA A 256 -17.55 8.38 -15.08
N PHE A 257 -17.20 8.46 -13.80
CA PHE A 257 -17.58 7.46 -12.79
C PHE A 257 -19.00 7.62 -12.24
N GLN A 258 -19.65 8.78 -12.45
CA GLN A 258 -20.97 9.09 -11.89
C GLN A 258 -22.03 7.98 -12.09
N PRO A 259 -22.18 7.33 -13.25
CA PRO A 259 -23.18 6.26 -13.42
C PRO A 259 -23.01 5.11 -12.41
N TYR A 260 -21.76 4.78 -12.05
CA TYR A 260 -21.45 3.74 -11.09
C TYR A 260 -21.83 4.11 -9.66
N THR A 261 -21.81 5.39 -9.30
CA THR A 261 -22.23 5.86 -7.97
C THR A 261 -23.72 5.64 -7.71
N MET A 262 -24.54 5.59 -8.78
CA MET A 262 -25.99 5.45 -8.70
C MET A 262 -26.47 4.01 -8.59
N VAL A 263 -25.62 3.03 -8.89
CA VAL A 263 -26.00 1.61 -8.92
C VAL A 263 -25.23 0.75 -7.92
N SER A 264 -24.10 1.21 -7.39
CA SER A 264 -23.21 0.45 -6.51
C SER A 264 -23.54 0.68 -5.05
N ASP A 265 -23.55 -0.37 -4.23
CA ASP A 265 -23.65 -0.29 -2.77
C ASP A 265 -22.27 -0.07 -2.12
N ILE A 266 -21.22 -0.64 -2.73
CA ILE A 266 -19.83 -0.56 -2.27
C ILE A 266 -18.92 -0.07 -3.40
N PHE A 267 -18.00 0.82 -3.05
CA PHE A 267 -16.88 1.23 -3.91
C PHE A 267 -15.55 0.79 -3.29
N ILE A 268 -14.69 0.13 -4.09
CA ILE A 268 -13.37 -0.36 -3.67
C ILE A 268 -12.29 0.28 -4.56
N PRO A 269 -11.76 1.44 -4.18
CA PRO A 269 -10.63 2.07 -4.85
C PRO A 269 -9.36 1.21 -4.80
N CYS A 270 -8.88 0.76 -5.97
CA CYS A 270 -7.64 0.01 -6.14
C CYS A 270 -6.74 0.63 -7.22
N HIS A 271 -7.07 1.82 -7.66
CA HIS A 271 -6.38 2.54 -8.73
C HIS A 271 -5.13 3.25 -8.21
N PHE A 272 -4.29 3.67 -9.15
CA PHE A 272 -3.27 4.66 -8.91
C PHE A 272 -3.83 6.04 -9.25
N TRP A 273 -3.77 6.95 -8.31
CA TRP A 273 -4.14 8.35 -8.52
C TRP A 273 -2.89 9.23 -8.62
N LYS A 274 -2.96 10.25 -9.47
CA LYS A 274 -1.94 11.29 -9.61
C LYS A 274 -2.60 12.64 -9.42
N GLU A 275 -1.94 13.53 -8.72
CA GLU A 275 -2.42 14.91 -8.54
C GLU A 275 -2.80 15.57 -9.88
N GLY A 276 -3.98 16.17 -9.92
CA GLY A 276 -4.59 16.73 -11.12
C GLY A 276 -5.44 15.75 -11.93
N SER A 277 -5.50 14.47 -11.56
CA SER A 277 -6.51 13.56 -12.10
C SER A 277 -7.89 13.88 -11.57
N PRO A 278 -8.99 13.60 -12.33
CA PRO A 278 -10.35 13.81 -11.86
C PRO A 278 -10.64 13.05 -10.58
N ASN A 279 -11.46 13.62 -9.70
CA ASN A 279 -12.01 12.92 -8.54
C ASN A 279 -13.13 11.98 -8.98
N PHE A 280 -13.37 10.91 -8.23
CA PHE A 280 -14.44 9.95 -8.52
C PHE A 280 -15.82 10.51 -8.18
N PHE A 281 -15.93 11.21 -7.07
CA PHE A 281 -17.11 11.94 -6.65
C PHE A 281 -16.75 12.97 -5.57
N ASP A 282 -17.59 13.98 -5.43
CA ASP A 282 -17.53 14.98 -4.38
C ASP A 282 -18.82 14.98 -3.51
N TRP A 283 -18.93 15.92 -2.59
CA TRP A 283 -20.10 16.02 -1.71
C TRP A 283 -21.35 16.52 -2.44
N THR A 284 -21.21 17.14 -3.59
CA THR A 284 -22.34 17.51 -4.48
C THR A 284 -22.94 16.24 -5.09
N ASP A 285 -22.08 15.32 -5.57
CA ASP A 285 -22.50 14.01 -6.07
C ASP A 285 -23.21 13.20 -4.99
N VAL A 286 -22.64 13.15 -3.77
CA VAL A 286 -23.23 12.46 -2.60
C VAL A 286 -24.60 13.01 -2.23
N SER A 287 -24.83 14.31 -2.43
CA SER A 287 -26.12 14.94 -2.16
C SER A 287 -27.21 14.59 -3.19
N ASN A 288 -26.86 13.95 -4.30
CA ASN A 288 -27.81 13.48 -5.30
C ASN A 288 -28.67 12.33 -4.72
N PRO A 289 -30.01 12.42 -4.75
CA PRO A 289 -30.89 11.36 -4.23
C PRO A 289 -30.68 9.98 -4.87
N LYS A 290 -30.05 9.92 -6.04
CA LYS A 290 -29.71 8.67 -6.74
C LYS A 290 -28.37 8.10 -6.31
N PHE A 291 -27.56 8.83 -5.54
CA PHE A 291 -26.27 8.31 -5.03
C PHE A 291 -26.52 7.13 -4.08
N ARG A 292 -25.89 6.00 -4.38
CA ARG A 292 -26.21 4.73 -3.71
C ARG A 292 -25.06 4.18 -2.87
N ILE A 293 -23.81 4.58 -3.14
CA ILE A 293 -22.65 4.07 -2.41
C ILE A 293 -22.82 4.38 -0.92
N SER A 294 -22.91 3.33 -0.12
CA SER A 294 -23.03 3.41 1.34
C SER A 294 -21.75 3.01 2.08
N PHE A 295 -20.81 2.34 1.39
CA PHE A 295 -19.52 1.97 1.97
C PHE A 295 -18.38 2.11 0.94
N VAL A 296 -17.28 2.72 1.37
CA VAL A 296 -16.05 2.87 0.59
C VAL A 296 -14.92 2.12 1.28
N GLY A 297 -14.38 1.12 0.59
CA GLY A 297 -13.17 0.43 1.02
C GLY A 297 -11.95 0.97 0.29
N ASP A 298 -11.45 2.12 0.71
CA ASP A 298 -10.37 2.81 0.02
C ASP A 298 -9.02 2.15 0.29
N ILE A 299 -8.66 1.20 -0.59
CA ILE A 299 -7.38 0.49 -0.53
C ILE A 299 -6.24 1.34 -1.11
N SER A 300 -6.55 2.34 -1.94
CA SER A 300 -5.56 3.31 -2.43
C SER A 300 -5.09 4.24 -1.32
N CYS A 301 -5.97 4.56 -0.37
CA CYS A 301 -5.69 5.33 0.84
C CYS A 301 -5.06 6.71 0.55
N ASP A 302 -5.53 7.37 -0.53
CA ASP A 302 -5.13 8.74 -0.88
C ASP A 302 -5.96 9.74 -0.08
N ILE A 303 -5.43 10.17 1.07
CA ILE A 303 -6.13 11.05 2.01
C ILE A 303 -6.38 12.42 1.38
N LEU A 304 -7.63 12.91 1.49
CA LEU A 304 -8.11 14.12 0.82
C LEU A 304 -7.84 14.11 -0.70
N GLY A 305 -7.78 12.90 -1.25
CA GLY A 305 -7.52 12.63 -2.67
C GLY A 305 -8.80 12.50 -3.50
N PRO A 306 -8.84 11.56 -4.45
CA PRO A 306 -9.92 11.46 -5.45
C PRO A 306 -11.26 10.96 -4.90
N VAL A 307 -11.30 10.49 -3.67
CA VAL A 307 -12.49 9.93 -3.00
C VAL A 307 -12.86 10.83 -1.82
N ALA A 308 -13.90 11.63 -1.95
CA ALA A 308 -14.27 12.68 -0.99
C ALA A 308 -14.50 12.16 0.44
N THR A 309 -14.83 10.87 0.60
CA THR A 309 -15.08 10.24 1.90
C THR A 309 -13.80 9.84 2.64
N THR A 310 -12.65 9.81 1.97
CA THR A 310 -11.36 9.42 2.56
C THR A 310 -10.69 10.62 3.21
N ILE A 311 -11.21 11.01 4.38
CA ILE A 311 -10.79 12.24 5.09
C ILE A 311 -9.60 12.03 6.03
N ARG A 312 -9.34 10.79 6.43
CA ARG A 312 -8.20 10.40 7.27
C ARG A 312 -7.84 8.93 7.09
N PRO A 313 -6.61 8.52 7.45
CA PRO A 313 -6.28 7.10 7.53
C PRO A 313 -6.99 6.44 8.72
N SER A 314 -7.15 5.12 8.63
CA SER A 314 -7.58 4.25 9.72
C SER A 314 -6.54 3.16 10.01
N THR A 315 -6.72 2.38 11.08
CA THR A 315 -5.80 1.31 11.48
C THR A 315 -6.47 -0.05 11.45
N LEU A 316 -5.71 -1.13 11.48
CA LEU A 316 -6.28 -2.49 11.55
C LEU A 316 -7.06 -2.74 12.85
N GLU A 317 -6.75 -2.02 13.92
CA GLU A 317 -7.46 -2.06 15.20
C GLU A 317 -8.80 -1.34 15.15
N ASN A 318 -8.83 -0.16 14.49
CA ASN A 318 -10.00 0.68 14.29
C ASN A 318 -10.17 0.99 12.81
N PRO A 319 -10.60 0.00 11.99
CA PRO A 319 -10.53 0.11 10.54
C PRO A 319 -11.63 0.97 9.92
N PHE A 320 -12.72 1.23 10.64
CA PHE A 320 -13.91 1.88 10.09
C PHE A 320 -14.22 3.20 10.77
N TYR A 321 -14.67 4.14 9.96
CA TYR A 321 -15.34 5.37 10.40
C TYR A 321 -16.50 5.67 9.45
N SER A 322 -17.32 6.65 9.78
CA SER A 322 -18.41 7.10 8.92
C SER A 322 -18.36 8.61 8.71
N VAL A 323 -18.80 9.06 7.54
CA VAL A 323 -18.78 10.48 7.18
C VAL A 323 -20.14 10.95 6.63
N ILE A 324 -20.49 12.20 6.96
CA ILE A 324 -21.60 12.96 6.37
C ILE A 324 -21.06 14.35 6.03
N ASN A 325 -21.18 14.77 4.78
CA ASN A 325 -20.77 16.10 4.31
C ASN A 325 -19.35 16.50 4.78
N GLY A 326 -18.37 15.58 4.62
CA GLY A 326 -16.97 15.81 4.98
C GLY A 326 -16.67 15.78 6.48
N LYS A 327 -17.63 15.50 7.34
CA LYS A 327 -17.43 15.40 8.79
C LYS A 327 -17.57 13.96 9.27
N GLU A 328 -16.65 13.54 10.13
CA GLU A 328 -16.77 12.25 10.78
C GLU A 328 -17.94 12.22 11.74
N VAL A 329 -18.67 11.11 11.72
CA VAL A 329 -19.81 10.82 12.60
C VAL A 329 -19.67 9.43 13.19
N GLU A 330 -20.51 9.08 14.17
CA GLU A 330 -20.53 7.72 14.73
C GLU A 330 -20.73 6.69 13.61
N PHE A 331 -19.97 5.60 13.66
CA PHE A 331 -20.00 4.55 12.66
C PHE A 331 -21.38 3.93 12.50
N GLY A 332 -21.89 3.96 11.26
CA GLY A 332 -23.21 3.43 10.92
C GLY A 332 -24.37 4.39 11.23
N SER A 333 -24.10 5.68 11.51
CA SER A 333 -25.15 6.72 11.62
C SER A 333 -26.01 6.74 10.37
N LYS A 334 -27.31 7.01 10.53
CA LYS A 334 -28.25 7.07 9.40
C LYS A 334 -27.83 8.12 8.37
N GLY A 335 -27.76 7.72 7.11
CA GLY A 335 -27.37 8.59 6.00
C GLY A 335 -25.86 8.83 5.88
N SER A 336 -25.02 8.18 6.71
CA SER A 336 -23.58 8.26 6.57
C SER A 336 -23.04 7.25 5.56
N ILE A 337 -21.85 7.53 5.03
CA ILE A 337 -21.06 6.60 4.23
C ILE A 337 -19.99 6.00 5.13
N GLY A 338 -19.95 4.65 5.24
CA GLY A 338 -18.88 3.95 5.95
C GLY A 338 -17.58 3.96 5.14
N VAL A 339 -16.45 4.06 5.81
CA VAL A 339 -15.13 4.15 5.18
C VAL A 339 -14.13 3.23 5.86
N LEU A 340 -13.35 2.54 5.05
CA LEU A 340 -12.09 1.88 5.40
C LEU A 340 -10.96 2.60 4.64
N ALA A 341 -9.90 3.02 5.33
CA ALA A 341 -8.72 3.65 4.71
C ALA A 341 -7.44 3.27 5.48
N VAL A 342 -7.08 1.99 5.44
CA VAL A 342 -5.92 1.44 6.15
C VAL A 342 -4.72 1.32 5.21
N ASP A 343 -3.59 1.94 5.54
CA ASP A 343 -2.40 2.00 4.68
C ASP A 343 -1.55 0.71 4.69
N ASN A 344 -1.63 -0.12 5.73
CA ASN A 344 -0.80 -1.31 5.91
C ASN A 344 -1.61 -2.61 6.00
N LEU A 345 -2.64 -2.75 5.17
CA LEU A 345 -3.54 -3.92 5.10
C LEU A 345 -2.81 -5.29 5.06
N PRO A 346 -1.71 -5.47 4.28
CA PRO A 346 -1.04 -6.78 4.18
C PRO A 346 -0.49 -7.31 5.49
N SER A 347 -0.25 -6.46 6.50
CA SER A 347 0.24 -6.89 7.82
C SER A 347 -0.80 -7.68 8.63
N ALA A 348 -2.07 -7.68 8.21
CA ALA A 348 -3.11 -8.51 8.82
C ALA A 348 -2.95 -10.02 8.53
N ILE A 349 -2.28 -10.39 7.45
CA ILE A 349 -2.01 -11.77 7.06
C ILE A 349 -0.51 -11.98 6.81
N PRO A 350 0.32 -11.82 7.83
CA PRO A 350 1.78 -11.74 7.67
C PRO A 350 2.40 -13.03 7.11
N LEU A 351 1.81 -14.19 7.40
CA LEU A 351 2.21 -15.48 6.85
C LEU A 351 2.12 -15.52 5.32
N ASP A 352 0.92 -15.25 4.80
CA ASP A 352 0.65 -15.29 3.36
C ASP A 352 1.41 -14.17 2.63
N ALA A 353 1.44 -12.97 3.22
CA ALA A 353 2.13 -11.82 2.66
C ALA A 353 3.65 -12.05 2.56
N THR A 354 4.28 -12.61 3.61
CA THR A 354 5.70 -12.97 3.58
C THR A 354 5.98 -14.04 2.54
N HIS A 355 5.16 -15.09 2.50
CA HIS A 355 5.33 -16.18 1.53
C HIS A 355 5.33 -15.66 0.10
N GLY A 356 4.31 -14.91 -0.28
CA GLY A 356 4.22 -14.41 -1.65
C GLY A 356 5.25 -13.33 -1.99
N PHE A 357 5.68 -12.54 -1.01
CA PHE A 357 6.78 -11.59 -1.21
C PHE A 357 8.10 -12.35 -1.47
N GLY A 358 8.40 -13.37 -0.68
CA GLY A 358 9.57 -14.20 -0.85
C GLY A 358 9.59 -14.97 -2.18
N GLU A 359 8.44 -15.48 -2.67
CA GLU A 359 8.36 -16.09 -4.00
C GLU A 359 8.69 -15.08 -5.11
N MET A 360 8.15 -13.86 -5.03
CA MET A 360 8.49 -12.81 -6.00
C MET A 360 9.98 -12.44 -5.94
N PHE A 361 10.58 -12.40 -4.75
CA PHE A 361 12.01 -12.18 -4.60
C PHE A 361 12.82 -13.29 -5.28
N ILE A 362 12.51 -14.55 -4.97
CA ILE A 362 13.23 -15.73 -5.49
C ILE A 362 13.11 -15.83 -7.01
N GLU A 363 11.92 -15.61 -7.55
CA GLU A 363 11.66 -15.78 -8.99
C GLU A 363 12.13 -14.60 -9.85
N LYS A 364 11.96 -13.38 -9.34
CA LYS A 364 12.10 -12.18 -10.19
C LYS A 364 13.30 -11.31 -9.86
N ILE A 365 13.78 -11.33 -8.62
CA ILE A 365 14.86 -10.46 -8.15
C ILE A 365 16.17 -11.22 -8.01
N LEU A 366 16.16 -12.35 -7.31
CA LEU A 366 17.33 -13.14 -7.02
C LEU A 366 18.16 -13.52 -8.27
N PRO A 367 17.56 -13.90 -9.42
CA PRO A 367 18.31 -14.16 -10.64
C PRO A 367 19.12 -12.98 -11.18
N ASN A 368 18.66 -11.75 -10.94
CA ASN A 368 19.39 -10.54 -11.32
C ASN A 368 20.45 -10.17 -10.28
N LEU A 369 20.23 -10.54 -9.01
CA LEU A 369 21.16 -10.30 -7.92
C LEU A 369 22.37 -11.24 -8.00
N PHE A 370 22.14 -12.51 -8.35
CA PHE A 370 23.17 -13.55 -8.49
C PHE A 370 23.74 -13.64 -9.92
N GLY A 371 23.14 -12.97 -10.89
CA GLY A 371 23.55 -12.94 -12.29
C GLY A 371 24.10 -11.60 -12.74
N ASP A 372 24.06 -11.35 -14.04
CA ASP A 372 24.68 -10.18 -14.68
C ASP A 372 23.80 -8.92 -14.63
N ASP A 373 22.62 -8.95 -14.05
CA ASP A 373 21.61 -7.86 -14.07
C ASP A 373 21.46 -7.17 -15.45
N LYS A 374 21.48 -7.98 -16.53
CA LYS A 374 21.47 -7.49 -17.93
C LYS A 374 20.37 -6.47 -18.23
N ARG A 375 19.26 -6.54 -17.49
CA ARG A 375 18.12 -5.62 -17.61
C ARG A 375 18.21 -4.42 -16.68
N LYS A 376 19.30 -4.29 -15.94
CA LYS A 376 19.56 -3.21 -14.97
C LYS A 376 18.46 -3.06 -13.93
N ILE A 377 17.84 -4.16 -13.51
CA ILE A 377 16.72 -4.16 -12.53
C ILE A 377 17.24 -3.69 -11.16
N ILE A 378 18.31 -4.31 -10.67
CA ILE A 378 18.96 -3.93 -9.40
C ILE A 378 19.63 -2.55 -9.55
N HIS A 379 20.40 -2.35 -10.63
CA HIS A 379 21.07 -1.10 -10.92
C HIS A 379 20.11 0.09 -10.89
N ASN A 380 18.96 -0.02 -11.57
CA ASN A 380 17.97 1.06 -11.65
C ASN A 380 17.20 1.29 -10.34
N ALA A 381 17.19 0.33 -9.41
CA ALA A 381 16.55 0.44 -8.12
C ALA A 381 17.50 0.90 -7.01
N THR A 382 18.82 0.95 -7.29
CA THR A 382 19.84 1.39 -6.35
C THR A 382 19.84 2.91 -6.27
N GLN A 383 19.45 3.44 -5.11
CA GLN A 383 19.36 4.89 -4.88
C GLN A 383 20.70 5.48 -4.44
N THR A 384 21.37 4.83 -3.48
CA THR A 384 22.68 5.25 -2.98
C THR A 384 23.71 4.14 -3.15
N LYS A 385 24.97 4.50 -3.32
CA LYS A 385 26.11 3.59 -3.39
C LYS A 385 27.38 4.29 -2.95
N VAL A 386 28.10 3.71 -1.99
CA VAL A 386 29.40 4.22 -1.51
C VAL A 386 29.33 5.72 -1.12
N GLY A 387 28.26 6.12 -0.41
CA GLY A 387 28.11 7.50 0.09
C GLY A 387 27.58 8.50 -0.94
N GLU A 388 27.22 8.07 -2.15
CA GLU A 388 26.72 8.96 -3.20
C GLU A 388 25.33 8.53 -3.69
N LEU A 389 24.55 9.50 -4.19
CA LEU A 389 23.34 9.23 -4.97
C LEU A 389 23.76 8.69 -6.36
N THR A 390 23.13 7.60 -6.78
CA THR A 390 23.38 7.08 -8.15
C THR A 390 22.82 8.05 -9.20
N PRO A 391 23.28 8.03 -10.44
CA PRO A 391 22.92 9.03 -11.45
C PRO A 391 21.43 9.23 -11.64
N LYS A 392 20.64 8.17 -11.53
CA LYS A 392 19.17 8.22 -11.67
C LYS A 392 18.48 8.98 -10.53
N TYR A 393 19.11 9.05 -9.37
CA TYR A 393 18.54 9.65 -8.16
C TYR A 393 19.24 10.94 -7.74
N LYS A 394 20.07 11.53 -8.61
CA LYS A 394 20.71 12.84 -8.36
C LYS A 394 19.72 13.97 -8.07
N TYR A 395 18.47 13.84 -8.54
CA TYR A 395 17.41 14.81 -8.22
C TYR A 395 17.09 14.89 -6.71
N LEU A 396 17.45 13.88 -5.90
CA LEU A 396 17.29 13.88 -4.45
C LEU A 396 18.36 14.71 -3.71
N GLU A 397 19.32 15.29 -4.41
CA GLU A 397 20.44 16.03 -3.80
C GLU A 397 19.94 17.24 -2.99
N SER A 398 19.01 18.03 -3.57
CA SER A 398 18.37 19.15 -2.90
C SER A 398 17.55 18.70 -1.68
N PHE A 399 16.82 17.59 -1.82
CA PHE A 399 16.04 16.99 -0.72
C PHE A 399 16.96 16.59 0.46
N VAL A 400 18.10 15.95 0.20
CA VAL A 400 19.06 15.55 1.26
C VAL A 400 19.64 16.76 1.99
N HIS A 401 20.02 17.82 1.24
CA HIS A 401 20.67 18.99 1.81
C HIS A 401 19.71 20.04 2.37
N GLY A 402 18.40 19.82 2.31
CA GLY A 402 17.40 20.70 2.92
C GLY A 402 17.03 21.92 2.09
N PHE A 403 17.41 21.98 0.80
CA PHE A 403 16.94 23.00 -0.15
C PHE A 403 15.59 22.59 -0.74
N ASP A 404 14.54 22.60 0.10
CA ASP A 404 13.21 22.24 -0.35
C ASP A 404 12.33 23.47 -0.54
N LEU A 405 12.13 23.88 -1.79
CA LEU A 405 11.23 24.98 -2.15
C LEU A 405 9.78 24.72 -1.68
N LYS A 406 9.39 23.45 -1.54
CA LYS A 406 8.06 23.06 -1.04
C LYS A 406 7.99 23.18 0.49
N GLN A 407 9.07 22.87 1.21
CA GLN A 407 9.13 22.94 2.65
C GLN A 407 9.19 24.40 3.13
N THR A 408 9.90 25.28 2.41
CA THR A 408 9.94 26.72 2.72
C THR A 408 8.55 27.34 2.69
N SER A 409 7.68 26.89 1.77
CA SER A 409 6.30 27.37 1.73
C SER A 409 5.41 26.71 2.80
N ALA A 410 5.58 25.42 3.11
CA ALA A 410 4.79 24.73 4.12
C ALA A 410 5.18 25.14 5.55
N GLU A 411 6.47 25.27 5.86
CA GLU A 411 6.94 25.80 7.14
C GLU A 411 6.57 27.27 7.33
N LYS A 412 6.60 28.05 6.27
CA LYS A 412 6.14 29.45 6.30
C LYS A 412 4.63 29.55 6.57
N ILE A 413 3.83 28.71 5.91
CA ILE A 413 2.40 28.58 6.15
C ILE A 413 2.12 28.07 7.57
N GLU A 414 2.87 27.09 8.04
CA GLU A 414 2.71 26.57 9.41
C GLU A 414 3.13 27.57 10.47
N LEU A 415 4.12 28.43 10.20
CA LEU A 415 4.53 29.53 11.06
C LEU A 415 3.46 30.65 11.05
N GLU A 416 2.96 31.02 9.88
CA GLU A 416 1.88 31.99 9.70
C GLU A 416 0.59 31.54 10.41
N ILE A 417 0.22 30.25 10.28
CA ILE A 417 -0.94 29.69 11.00
C ILE A 417 -0.71 29.71 12.54
N LYS A 418 0.49 29.39 13.01
CA LYS A 418 0.81 29.46 14.45
C LYS A 418 0.76 30.89 14.99
N GLU A 419 1.20 31.88 14.21
CA GLU A 419 1.12 33.29 14.57
C GLU A 419 -0.34 33.80 14.58
N GLU A 420 -1.16 33.42 13.59
CA GLU A 420 -2.60 33.74 13.58
C GLU A 420 -3.35 33.11 14.77
N ILE A 421 -3.08 31.83 15.07
CA ILE A 421 -3.66 31.16 16.24
C ILE A 421 -3.25 31.86 17.55
N HIS A 422 -2.01 32.34 17.63
CA HIS A 422 -1.53 33.07 18.80
C HIS A 422 -2.21 34.43 18.94
N LEU A 423 -2.42 35.16 17.82
CA LEU A 423 -3.13 36.42 17.81
C LEU A 423 -4.61 36.27 18.19
N VAL A 424 -5.29 35.27 17.64
CA VAL A 424 -6.70 34.96 17.97
C VAL A 424 -6.86 34.57 19.45
N LYS A 425 -5.94 33.79 20.02
CA LYS A 425 -5.94 33.48 21.47
C LYS A 425 -5.76 34.73 22.33
N LYS A 426 -4.91 35.65 21.92
CA LYS A 426 -4.66 36.92 22.63
C LYS A 426 -5.88 37.86 22.56
N GLU A 427 -6.59 37.88 21.43
CA GLU A 427 -7.85 38.63 21.29
C GLU A 427 -8.96 38.04 22.16
N ILE A 428 -9.09 36.71 22.20
CA ILE A 428 -10.06 36.03 23.08
C ILE A 428 -9.76 36.32 24.57
N GLU A 429 -8.49 36.33 24.98
CA GLU A 429 -8.12 36.72 26.36
C GLU A 429 -8.39 38.19 26.68
N LEU A 430 -8.35 39.08 25.69
CA LEU A 430 -8.68 40.50 25.86
C LEU A 430 -10.22 40.74 25.91
N ILE A 431 -11.02 39.89 25.25
CA ILE A 431 -12.46 39.99 25.28
C ILE A 431 -13.06 39.35 26.54
N SER A 432 -12.31 38.42 27.17
CA SER A 432 -12.74 37.71 28.39
C SER A 432 -12.32 38.44 29.70
N LYS A 433 -11.66 39.59 29.62
CA LYS A 433 -11.40 40.54 30.73
C LYS A 433 -12.32 41.75 30.61
#